data_2719025960dc0d395821b2bab4e16df2
#
_entry.id   2719025960dc0d395821b2bab4e16df2
#
_cell.length_a   1.000
_cell.length_b   1.000
_cell.length_c   1.000
_cell.angle_alpha   90.00
_cell.angle_beta   90.00
_cell.angle_gamma   90.00
#
_symmetry.space_group_name_H-M   'P 1'
#
loop_
_entity.id
_entity.type
_entity.pdbx_description
1 polymer ?
#
loop_
_entity_poly.entity_id
_entity_poly.type
_entity_poly.pdbx_seq_one_letter_code
_entity_poly.pdbx_strand_id
1 'polypeptide(L)'
;MNIVGVWEVRADSAPFAYHVMVFHSDGTMLQSNPDHGNRVTSDSNGMGTWHANGSTVSGAFLEFTVDRTTPDSICRGVVQFEFTLHDNEFHGSASAMFYDLDGTPRRGPLTTDLTGRRFDARTYSIPAASSS
;
A
#
# COMPACT_ATOMS: atom_id res chain seq x y z
N MET A 1 16.91 11.72 -6.81
CA MET A 1 15.70 11.64 -6.01
C MET A 1 15.48 10.25 -5.50
N ASN A 2 15.02 10.11 -4.28
CA ASN A 2 15.04 8.85 -3.58
C ASN A 2 13.64 8.54 -3.01
N ILE A 3 13.16 7.34 -3.27
CA ILE A 3 11.86 6.87 -2.74
C ILE A 3 11.92 6.56 -1.25
N VAL A 4 13.10 6.34 -0.68
CA VAL A 4 13.23 5.94 0.73
C VAL A 4 12.54 6.95 1.64
N GLY A 5 11.70 6.46 2.55
CA GLY A 5 10.92 7.29 3.46
C GLY A 5 9.48 6.87 3.55
N VAL A 6 8.69 7.73 4.17
CA VAL A 6 7.26 7.49 4.44
C VAL A 6 6.42 8.32 3.46
N TRP A 7 5.36 7.70 2.97
CA TRP A 7 4.50 8.28 1.93
C TRP A 7 3.03 8.14 2.30
N GLU A 8 2.28 9.23 2.12
CA GLU A 8 0.82 9.18 2.08
C GLU A 8 0.42 8.80 0.66
N VAL A 9 -0.33 7.71 0.51
CA VAL A 9 -0.66 7.15 -0.79
C VAL A 9 -2.17 7.09 -0.96
N ARG A 10 -2.64 7.50 -2.13
CA ARG A 10 -4.04 7.38 -2.51
C ARG A 10 -4.19 6.37 -3.62
N ALA A 11 -5.11 5.41 -3.42
CA ALA A 11 -5.47 4.38 -4.38
C ALA A 11 -6.95 4.56 -4.74
N ASP A 12 -7.24 5.11 -5.92
CA ASP A 12 -8.56 5.63 -6.25
C ASP A 12 -9.67 4.58 -6.26
N SER A 13 -9.35 3.34 -6.65
CA SER A 13 -10.34 2.27 -6.80
C SER A 13 -10.28 1.22 -5.70
N ALA A 14 -9.45 1.41 -4.68
CA ALA A 14 -9.35 0.49 -3.56
C ALA A 14 -10.56 0.65 -2.62
N PRO A 15 -10.89 -0.40 -1.82
CA PRO A 15 -11.98 -0.31 -0.85
C PRO A 15 -11.82 0.83 0.15
N PHE A 16 -10.58 1.16 0.48
CA PHE A 16 -10.24 2.37 1.22
C PHE A 16 -9.16 3.11 0.45
N ALA A 17 -9.39 4.41 0.18
CA ALA A 17 -8.54 5.15 -0.74
C ALA A 17 -7.17 5.51 -0.16
N TYR A 18 -7.03 5.64 1.16
CA TYR A 18 -5.82 6.17 1.78
C TYR A 18 -4.99 5.09 2.43
N HIS A 19 -3.69 5.12 2.13
CA HIS A 19 -2.70 4.15 2.62
C HIS A 19 -1.47 4.90 3.10
N VAL A 20 -0.67 4.23 3.92
CA VAL A 20 0.68 4.69 4.26
C VAL A 20 1.65 3.65 3.74
N MET A 21 2.66 4.09 3.02
CA MET A 21 3.76 3.22 2.58
C MET A 21 5.08 3.72 3.11
N VAL A 22 5.95 2.81 3.47
CA VAL A 22 7.33 3.13 3.82
C VAL A 22 8.27 2.28 2.96
N PHE A 23 9.26 2.93 2.39
CA PHE A 23 10.28 2.29 1.56
C PHE A 23 11.62 2.39 2.27
N HIS A 24 12.24 1.23 2.52
CA HIS A 24 13.52 1.13 3.21
C HIS A 24 14.67 1.02 2.21
N SER A 25 15.83 1.50 2.59
CA SER A 25 17.01 1.51 1.72
C SER A 25 17.53 0.12 1.36
N ASP A 26 17.13 -0.92 2.10
CA ASP A 26 17.51 -2.30 1.83
C ASP A 26 16.65 -2.99 0.75
N GLY A 27 15.69 -2.27 0.16
CA GLY A 27 14.80 -2.82 -0.85
C GLY A 27 13.52 -3.44 -0.29
N THR A 28 13.27 -3.33 1.01
CA THR A 28 12.00 -3.75 1.59
C THR A 28 11.04 -2.57 1.73
N MET A 29 9.75 -2.87 1.85
CA MET A 29 8.73 -1.85 2.04
C MET A 29 7.56 -2.41 2.85
N LEU A 30 6.81 -1.52 3.47
CA LEU A 30 5.60 -1.84 4.22
C LEU A 30 4.45 -0.98 3.71
N GLN A 31 3.24 -1.53 3.76
CA GLN A 31 2.02 -0.83 3.40
C GLN A 31 0.99 -1.05 4.51
N SER A 32 0.26 -0.01 4.85
CA SER A 32 -0.81 -0.07 5.85
C SER A 32 -1.99 0.77 5.41
N ASN A 33 -3.19 0.31 5.73
CA ASN A 33 -4.44 1.03 5.50
C ASN A 33 -5.48 0.60 6.54
N PRO A 34 -6.54 1.42 6.75
CA PRO A 34 -7.60 1.01 7.65
C PRO A 34 -8.32 -0.23 7.13
N ASP A 35 -8.45 -1.22 7.99
CA ASP A 35 -9.03 -2.51 7.63
C ASP A 35 -10.55 -2.44 7.43
N HIS A 36 -11.23 -1.66 8.25
CA HIS A 36 -12.70 -1.60 8.19
C HIS A 36 -13.25 -0.82 6.99
N GLY A 37 -12.39 -0.33 6.11
CA GLY A 37 -12.81 0.19 4.80
C GLY A 37 -13.36 -0.91 3.91
N ASN A 38 -13.03 -2.17 4.17
CA ASN A 38 -13.58 -3.33 3.51
C ASN A 38 -14.50 -4.08 4.46
N ARG A 39 -15.80 -4.16 4.11
CA ARG A 39 -16.80 -4.82 4.96
C ARG A 39 -16.84 -6.34 4.80
N VAL A 40 -16.23 -6.85 3.74
CA VAL A 40 -16.29 -8.26 3.38
C VAL A 40 -15.09 -9.02 3.91
N THR A 41 -13.91 -8.41 3.85
CA THR A 41 -12.66 -9.04 4.25
C THR A 41 -11.94 -8.23 5.32
N SER A 42 -11.13 -8.93 6.11
CA SER A 42 -10.15 -8.35 7.02
C SER A 42 -8.77 -8.58 6.42
N ASP A 43 -7.99 -7.51 6.30
CA ASP A 43 -6.72 -7.52 5.58
C ASP A 43 -5.56 -7.27 6.54
N SER A 44 -4.49 -8.04 6.39
CA SER A 44 -3.23 -7.76 7.08
C SER A 44 -2.51 -6.58 6.45
N ASN A 45 -1.55 -5.99 7.17
CA ASN A 45 -0.61 -5.06 6.56
C ASN A 45 0.18 -5.74 5.45
N GLY A 46 0.56 -4.98 4.43
CA GLY A 46 1.37 -5.47 3.34
C GLY A 46 2.85 -5.31 3.62
N MET A 47 3.64 -6.31 3.27
CA MET A 47 5.10 -6.28 3.35
C MET A 47 5.66 -6.77 2.04
N GLY A 48 6.68 -6.10 1.52
CA GLY A 48 7.19 -6.46 0.22
C GLY A 48 8.56 -5.93 -0.10
N THR A 49 8.86 -5.95 -1.39
CA THR A 49 10.16 -5.53 -1.92
C THR A 49 9.96 -4.57 -3.07
N TRP A 50 10.95 -3.74 -3.30
CA TRP A 50 10.94 -2.74 -4.36
C TRP A 50 12.32 -2.59 -4.99
N HIS A 51 12.34 -2.06 -6.19
CA HIS A 51 13.57 -1.62 -6.86
C HIS A 51 13.27 -0.37 -7.68
N ALA A 52 14.31 0.39 -7.98
CA ALA A 52 14.20 1.60 -8.78
C ALA A 52 15.10 1.51 -10.00
N ASN A 53 14.61 2.03 -11.12
CA ASN A 53 15.36 2.23 -12.34
C ASN A 53 15.14 3.69 -12.75
N GLY A 54 16.12 4.54 -12.43
CA GLY A 54 15.94 5.98 -12.58
C GLY A 54 14.83 6.47 -11.64
N SER A 55 13.86 7.18 -12.21
CA SER A 55 12.71 7.69 -11.46
C SER A 55 11.53 6.71 -11.38
N THR A 56 11.64 5.55 -12.03
CA THR A 56 10.61 4.52 -11.99
C THR A 56 10.87 3.55 -10.85
N VAL A 57 9.88 3.38 -9.99
CA VAL A 57 9.92 2.47 -8.85
C VAL A 57 8.90 1.37 -9.09
N SER A 58 9.33 0.13 -8.94
CA SER A 58 8.49 -1.05 -9.13
C SER A 58 8.67 -1.99 -7.95
N GLY A 59 7.63 -2.73 -7.63
CA GLY A 59 7.71 -3.71 -6.57
C GLY A 59 6.40 -4.43 -6.37
N ALA A 60 6.35 -5.19 -5.29
CA ALA A 60 5.15 -5.90 -4.89
C ALA A 60 5.15 -6.10 -3.38
N PHE A 61 3.96 -6.16 -2.83
CA PHE A 61 3.81 -6.54 -1.42
C PHE A 61 2.81 -7.68 -1.28
N LEU A 62 2.98 -8.41 -0.19
CA LEU A 62 2.18 -9.56 0.19
C LEU A 62 1.29 -9.17 1.35
N GLU A 63 0.04 -9.56 1.29
CA GLU A 63 -0.91 -9.47 2.41
C GLU A 63 -1.76 -10.73 2.46
N PHE A 64 -2.40 -10.98 3.60
CA PHE A 64 -3.40 -12.03 3.71
C PHE A 64 -4.74 -11.41 4.02
N THR A 65 -5.79 -11.94 3.40
CA THR A 65 -7.15 -11.49 3.61
C THR A 65 -8.00 -12.63 4.14
N VAL A 66 -8.91 -12.32 5.04
CA VAL A 66 -9.83 -13.29 5.63
C VAL A 66 -11.25 -12.81 5.39
N ASP A 67 -12.11 -13.70 4.90
CA ASP A 67 -13.52 -13.39 4.76
C ASP A 67 -14.13 -13.21 6.17
N ARG A 68 -14.81 -12.09 6.40
CA ARG A 68 -15.37 -11.76 7.72
C ARG A 68 -16.51 -12.69 8.12
N THR A 69 -17.19 -13.29 7.15
CA THR A 69 -18.30 -14.21 7.41
C THR A 69 -17.86 -15.67 7.43
N THR A 70 -16.66 -15.96 6.89
CA THR A 70 -16.10 -17.32 6.84
C THR A 70 -14.62 -17.23 7.25
N PRO A 71 -14.31 -17.15 8.57
CA PRO A 71 -12.96 -16.86 9.05
C PRO A 71 -11.89 -17.86 8.60
N ASP A 72 -12.25 -19.07 8.20
CA ASP A 72 -11.30 -20.06 7.69
C ASP A 72 -10.95 -19.84 6.21
N SER A 73 -11.65 -18.93 5.54
CA SER A 73 -11.41 -18.63 4.13
C SER A 73 -10.31 -17.56 4.02
N ILE A 74 -9.07 -18.00 3.93
CA ILE A 74 -7.89 -17.15 3.87
C ILE A 74 -7.36 -17.11 2.44
N CYS A 75 -7.10 -15.93 1.93
CA CYS A 75 -6.48 -15.72 0.62
C CYS A 75 -5.14 -15.00 0.76
N ARG A 76 -4.23 -15.31 -0.15
CA ARG A 76 -2.99 -14.57 -0.32
C ARG A 76 -3.21 -13.46 -1.34
N GLY A 77 -3.01 -12.22 -0.93
CA GLY A 77 -3.06 -11.07 -1.81
C GLY A 77 -1.66 -10.64 -2.20
N VAL A 78 -1.43 -10.43 -3.50
CA VAL A 78 -0.19 -9.88 -4.01
C VAL A 78 -0.54 -8.62 -4.80
N VAL A 79 0.01 -7.50 -4.36
CA VAL A 79 -0.21 -6.22 -5.01
C VAL A 79 1.10 -5.79 -5.67
N GLN A 80 1.09 -5.71 -6.99
CA GLN A 80 2.20 -5.21 -7.78
C GLN A 80 1.99 -3.73 -8.04
N PHE A 81 3.05 -2.94 -7.94
CA PHE A 81 2.96 -1.51 -8.19
C PHE A 81 4.12 -1.04 -9.07
N GLU A 82 3.83 0.01 -9.82
CA GLU A 82 4.84 0.74 -10.57
C GLU A 82 4.44 2.21 -10.59
N PHE A 83 5.37 3.08 -10.27
CA PHE A 83 5.10 4.52 -10.32
C PHE A 83 6.37 5.29 -10.68
N THR A 84 6.16 6.54 -11.11
CA THR A 84 7.23 7.46 -11.43
C THR A 84 7.32 8.52 -10.35
N LEU A 85 8.51 8.66 -9.79
CA LEU A 85 8.82 9.63 -8.75
C LEU A 85 9.17 10.98 -9.39
N HIS A 86 8.53 12.03 -8.90
CA HIS A 86 8.78 13.40 -9.31
C HIS A 86 8.79 14.29 -8.08
N ASP A 87 9.98 14.73 -7.66
CA ASP A 87 10.17 15.48 -6.42
C ASP A 87 9.63 14.72 -5.21
N ASN A 88 8.66 15.28 -4.50
CA ASN A 88 8.06 14.67 -3.31
C ASN A 88 6.69 14.05 -3.62
N GLU A 89 6.44 13.72 -4.88
CA GLU A 89 5.21 13.10 -5.33
C GLU A 89 5.51 11.92 -6.25
N PHE A 90 4.57 10.98 -6.34
CA PHE A 90 4.65 9.95 -7.37
C PHE A 90 3.27 9.66 -7.96
N HIS A 91 3.27 9.14 -9.19
CA HIS A 91 2.07 8.74 -9.91
C HIS A 91 2.31 7.41 -10.61
N GLY A 92 1.36 6.54 -10.55
CA GLY A 92 1.43 5.26 -11.21
C GLY A 92 0.19 4.43 -10.97
N SER A 93 0.39 3.13 -10.87
CA SER A 93 -0.71 2.18 -10.74
C SER A 93 -0.31 0.98 -9.89
N ALA A 94 -1.32 0.28 -9.39
CA ALA A 94 -1.15 -0.99 -8.71
C ALA A 94 -2.17 -1.99 -9.25
N SER A 95 -1.81 -3.27 -9.17
CA SER A 95 -2.65 -4.37 -9.59
C SER A 95 -2.61 -5.47 -8.54
N ALA A 96 -3.77 -5.88 -8.06
CA ALA A 96 -3.90 -6.88 -7.01
C ALA A 96 -4.43 -8.19 -7.60
N MET A 97 -3.79 -9.30 -7.24
CA MET A 97 -4.27 -10.65 -7.49
C MET A 97 -4.43 -11.38 -6.16
N PHE A 98 -5.49 -12.14 -6.06
CA PHE A 98 -5.78 -12.95 -4.87
C PHE A 98 -5.74 -14.43 -5.24
N TYR A 99 -5.08 -15.19 -4.39
CA TYR A 99 -4.85 -16.62 -4.59
C TYR A 99 -5.33 -17.39 -3.38
N ASP A 100 -5.79 -18.63 -3.61
CA ASP A 100 -5.90 -19.58 -2.52
C ASP A 100 -4.51 -19.88 -1.95
N LEU A 101 -4.45 -20.46 -0.76
CA LEU A 101 -3.16 -20.74 -0.12
C LEU A 101 -2.31 -21.73 -0.92
N ASP A 102 -2.94 -22.56 -1.77
CA ASP A 102 -2.22 -23.48 -2.67
C ASP A 102 -1.69 -22.79 -3.95
N GLY A 103 -1.95 -21.50 -4.12
CA GLY A 103 -1.49 -20.73 -5.28
C GLY A 103 -2.46 -20.64 -6.43
N THR A 104 -3.66 -21.22 -6.32
CA THR A 104 -4.67 -21.14 -7.37
C THR A 104 -5.23 -19.72 -7.45
N PRO A 105 -5.23 -19.06 -8.62
CA PRO A 105 -5.84 -17.74 -8.78
C PRO A 105 -7.33 -17.76 -8.44
N ARG A 106 -7.78 -16.81 -7.66
CA ARG A 106 -9.16 -16.74 -7.19
C ARG A 106 -9.88 -15.50 -7.66
N ARG A 107 -9.21 -14.34 -7.64
CA ARG A 107 -9.81 -13.06 -7.99
C ARG A 107 -8.74 -12.12 -8.50
N GLY A 108 -9.11 -11.27 -9.47
CA GLY A 108 -8.26 -10.24 -10.04
C GLY A 108 -7.89 -10.52 -11.50
N PRO A 109 -7.05 -9.65 -12.10
CA PRO A 109 -6.43 -8.51 -11.46
C PRO A 109 -7.42 -7.36 -11.20
N LEU A 110 -7.23 -6.70 -10.08
CA LEU A 110 -7.94 -5.47 -9.73
C LEU A 110 -6.92 -4.34 -9.79
N THR A 111 -7.14 -3.37 -10.67
CA THR A 111 -6.19 -2.28 -10.90
C THR A 111 -6.71 -0.98 -10.33
N THR A 112 -5.79 -0.14 -9.87
CA THR A 112 -6.08 1.20 -9.37
C THR A 112 -4.95 2.15 -9.73
N ASP A 113 -5.30 3.43 -9.90
CA ASP A 113 -4.29 4.46 -9.99
C ASP A 113 -3.76 4.79 -8.59
N LEU A 114 -2.46 5.08 -8.53
CA LEU A 114 -1.78 5.48 -7.29
C LEU A 114 -1.23 6.88 -7.44
N THR A 115 -1.41 7.67 -6.39
CA THR A 115 -0.70 8.93 -6.21
C THR A 115 -0.09 8.93 -4.82
N GLY A 116 1.12 9.46 -4.70
CA GLY A 116 1.81 9.52 -3.42
C GLY A 116 2.37 10.90 -3.15
N ARG A 117 2.42 11.24 -1.88
CA ARG A 117 3.04 12.47 -1.38
C ARG A 117 3.96 12.09 -0.23
N ARG A 118 5.20 12.59 -0.27
CA ARG A 118 6.15 12.33 0.80
C ARG A 118 5.63 12.92 2.12
N PHE A 119 5.62 12.10 3.16
CA PHE A 119 5.34 12.56 4.50
C PHE A 119 6.65 13.05 5.15
N ASP A 120 6.63 14.27 5.66
CA ASP A 120 7.73 14.85 6.42
C ASP A 120 7.13 15.49 7.67
N ALA A 121 7.50 14.94 8.83
CA ALA A 121 7.01 15.44 10.12
C ALA A 121 7.28 16.94 10.33
N ARG A 122 8.34 17.46 9.69
CA ARG A 122 8.70 18.88 9.83
C ARG A 122 7.71 19.84 9.16
N THR A 123 6.83 19.31 8.28
CA THR A 123 5.78 20.13 7.65
C THR A 123 4.56 20.29 8.54
N TYR A 124 4.53 19.58 9.66
CA TYR A 124 3.42 19.65 10.61
C TYR A 124 3.88 20.32 11.89
N SER A 125 3.07 21.21 12.41
CA SER A 125 3.28 21.83 13.72
C SER A 125 2.21 21.32 14.69
N ILE A 126 2.66 20.91 15.89
CA ILE A 126 1.75 20.52 16.94
C ILE A 126 1.30 21.77 17.67
N PRO A 127 0.00 22.11 17.70
CA PRO A 127 -0.46 23.25 18.46
C PRO A 127 -0.11 23.13 19.94
N ALA A 128 0.17 24.26 20.60
CA ALA A 128 0.38 24.25 22.03
C ALA A 128 -0.86 23.67 22.73
N ALA A 129 -0.64 22.81 23.74
CA ALA A 129 -1.72 22.25 24.50
C ALA A 129 -2.54 23.38 25.15
N SER A 130 -3.86 23.34 24.95
CA SER A 130 -4.71 24.29 25.65
C SER A 130 -4.70 23.93 27.14
N SER A 131 -4.46 24.93 27.96
CA SER A 131 -4.58 24.77 29.42
C SER A 131 -6.07 24.72 29.78
N SER A 132 -6.60 23.54 29.89
CA SER A 132 -7.98 23.36 30.37
C SER A 132 -8.00 22.66 31.69
#